data_41de59c761a736fb382d1a04cee428e5
#
_entry.id   41de59c761a736fb382d1a04cee428e5
#
_cell.length_a   1.000
_cell.length_b   1.000
_cell.length_c   1.000
_cell.angle_alpha   90.00
_cell.angle_beta   90.00
_cell.angle_gamma   90.00
#
_symmetry.space_group_name_H-M   'P 1'
#
loop_
_entity.id
_entity.type
_entity.pdbx_description
1 polymer ?
#
loop_
_entity_poly.entity_id
_entity_poly.type
_entity_poly.pdbx_seq_one_letter_code
_entity_poly.pdbx_strand_id
1 'polypeptide(L)'
;KIIEKADIVKPLLIGSVAPDLFMIDTINGKAVNKMGFDTAKTSDAVTKLYYKNMDELPPMYKTLSSVQAKYLVLVFWDVECGHCQTEIPKLLEIYHDLRKTIDVKVFSVYTVDEFDKWRKYIIDKKLDWINVYDPIHINNIKTKYDIFSTPKVYLLDKNKIIKSKHMPVDKIPDLIKAYEEEEKAKRIAGETQRKIAE
;
A
#
# COMPACT_ATOMS: atom_id res chain seq x y z
N LYS A 1 10.54 -25.02 -5.44
CA LYS A 1 10.12 -23.85 -6.29
C LYS A 1 8.60 -23.67 -6.37
N ILE A 2 7.78 -24.72 -6.66
CA ILE A 2 6.31 -24.56 -6.77
C ILE A 2 5.67 -24.34 -5.39
N ILE A 3 6.06 -25.09 -4.38
CA ILE A 3 5.56 -24.98 -3.00
C ILE A 3 5.93 -23.61 -2.41
N GLU A 4 7.18 -23.17 -2.57
CA GLU A 4 7.66 -21.85 -2.11
C GLU A 4 6.86 -20.69 -2.71
N LYS A 5 6.50 -20.79 -4.01
CA LYS A 5 5.67 -19.77 -4.65
C LYS A 5 4.22 -19.79 -4.15
N ALA A 6 3.69 -20.96 -3.82
CA ALA A 6 2.35 -21.08 -3.24
C ALA A 6 2.27 -20.42 -1.86
N ASP A 7 3.30 -20.57 -1.01
CA ASP A 7 3.35 -19.95 0.32
C ASP A 7 3.43 -18.42 0.25
N ILE A 8 4.12 -17.88 -0.76
CA ILE A 8 4.18 -16.42 -1.00
C ILE A 8 2.83 -15.89 -1.48
N VAL A 9 2.15 -16.60 -2.37
CA VAL A 9 0.92 -16.11 -3.02
C VAL A 9 -0.31 -16.32 -2.16
N LYS A 10 -0.34 -17.32 -1.29
CA LYS A 10 -1.49 -17.64 -0.42
C LYS A 10 -1.98 -16.46 0.44
N PRO A 11 -1.12 -15.68 1.12
CA PRO A 11 -1.56 -14.50 1.85
C PRO A 11 -2.09 -13.35 0.97
N LEU A 12 -1.86 -13.44 -0.35
CA LEU A 12 -2.26 -12.42 -1.33
C LEU A 12 -3.52 -12.81 -2.11
N LEU A 13 -4.25 -13.82 -1.66
CA LEU A 13 -5.53 -14.20 -2.28
C LEU A 13 -6.63 -13.19 -1.91
N ILE A 14 -7.58 -13.00 -2.82
CA ILE A 14 -8.80 -12.23 -2.52
C ILE A 14 -9.49 -12.88 -1.33
N GLY A 15 -9.92 -12.08 -0.35
CA GLY A 15 -10.48 -12.54 0.91
C GLY A 15 -9.46 -12.73 2.04
N SER A 16 -8.15 -12.76 1.76
CA SER A 16 -7.10 -12.79 2.79
C SER A 16 -6.81 -11.39 3.34
N VAL A 17 -6.34 -11.32 4.58
CA VAL A 17 -5.79 -10.08 5.15
C VAL A 17 -4.43 -9.80 4.51
N ALA A 18 -4.26 -8.61 3.95
CA ALA A 18 -3.00 -8.19 3.34
C ALA A 18 -1.87 -8.19 4.39
N PRO A 19 -0.69 -8.74 4.08
CA PRO A 19 0.46 -8.72 4.98
C PRO A 19 0.82 -7.30 5.41
N ASP A 20 1.08 -7.08 6.70
CA ASP A 20 1.42 -5.73 7.17
C ASP A 20 2.78 -5.26 6.65
N LEU A 21 2.91 -3.95 6.56
CA LEU A 21 4.09 -3.24 6.08
C LEU A 21 4.53 -2.20 7.12
N PHE A 22 5.82 -2.17 7.42
CA PHE A 22 6.48 -1.22 8.31
C PHE A 22 7.36 -0.31 7.44
N MET A 23 6.85 0.86 7.11
CA MET A 23 7.44 1.70 6.06
C MET A 23 7.85 3.07 6.62
N ILE A 24 8.74 3.75 5.93
CA ILE A 24 9.17 5.11 6.25
C ILE A 24 8.47 6.09 5.31
N ASP A 25 7.89 7.15 5.86
CA ASP A 25 7.25 8.20 5.09
C ASP A 25 8.25 9.28 4.61
N THR A 26 7.77 10.23 3.82
CA THR A 26 8.61 11.34 3.31
C THR A 26 9.09 12.29 4.40
N ILE A 27 8.43 12.34 5.56
CA ILE A 27 8.79 13.21 6.68
C ILE A 27 10.01 12.63 7.38
N ASN A 28 9.95 11.34 7.71
CA ASN A 28 11.00 10.62 8.44
C ASN A 28 12.16 10.16 7.54
N GLY A 29 11.95 10.08 6.21
CA GLY A 29 12.94 9.55 5.27
C GLY A 29 14.31 10.23 5.35
N LYS A 30 14.36 11.55 5.50
CA LYS A 30 15.62 12.26 5.64
C LYS A 30 16.36 11.90 6.93
N ALA A 31 15.63 11.69 8.04
CA ALA A 31 16.23 11.30 9.31
C ALA A 31 16.80 9.89 9.21
N VAL A 32 16.04 8.95 8.63
CA VAL A 32 16.49 7.56 8.42
C VAL A 32 17.69 7.49 7.47
N ASN A 33 17.71 8.28 6.40
CA ASN A 33 18.87 8.35 5.51
C ASN A 33 20.14 8.86 6.23
N LYS A 34 20.01 9.86 7.12
CA LYS A 34 21.14 10.32 7.93
C LYS A 34 21.70 9.26 8.89
N MET A 35 20.95 8.22 9.19
CA MET A 35 21.45 7.06 9.94
C MET A 35 22.36 6.15 9.07
N GLY A 36 22.43 6.41 7.75
CA GLY A 36 23.31 5.72 6.81
C GLY A 36 22.64 4.60 6.00
N PHE A 37 21.32 4.42 6.09
CA PHE A 37 20.60 3.37 5.36
C PHE A 37 20.66 3.58 3.84
N ASP A 38 20.68 4.82 3.34
CA ASP A 38 20.81 5.17 1.92
C ASP A 38 22.15 4.74 1.29
N THR A 39 23.20 4.62 2.11
CA THR A 39 24.53 4.23 1.68
C THR A 39 24.87 2.77 1.93
N ALA A 40 24.05 2.06 2.73
CA ALA A 40 24.25 0.65 3.05
C ALA A 40 23.96 -0.24 1.82
N LYS A 41 24.99 -0.84 1.25
CA LYS A 41 24.91 -1.66 0.01
C LYS A 41 24.78 -3.15 0.24
N THR A 42 24.89 -3.62 1.48
CA THR A 42 24.81 -5.04 1.82
C THR A 42 23.81 -5.28 2.94
N SER A 43 23.18 -6.46 2.94
CA SER A 43 22.25 -6.87 4.01
C SER A 43 22.91 -6.81 5.40
N ASP A 44 24.19 -7.11 5.48
CA ASP A 44 24.96 -7.07 6.72
C ASP A 44 25.12 -5.62 7.24
N ALA A 45 25.38 -4.66 6.34
CA ALA A 45 25.47 -3.25 6.69
C ALA A 45 24.10 -2.71 7.15
N VAL A 46 23.04 -3.04 6.45
CA VAL A 46 21.65 -2.68 6.83
C VAL A 46 21.30 -3.27 8.19
N THR A 47 21.63 -4.53 8.41
CA THR A 47 21.37 -5.22 9.69
C THR A 47 22.10 -4.55 10.86
N LYS A 48 23.37 -4.19 10.68
CA LYS A 48 24.15 -3.46 11.70
C LYS A 48 23.55 -2.09 12.02
N LEU A 49 23.13 -1.34 10.99
CA LEU A 49 22.49 -0.06 11.17
C LEU A 49 21.12 -0.19 11.87
N TYR A 50 20.37 -1.23 11.53
CA TYR A 50 19.10 -1.53 12.19
C TYR A 50 19.28 -1.73 13.70
N TYR A 51 20.16 -2.61 14.11
CA TYR A 51 20.41 -2.85 15.54
C TYR A 51 20.98 -1.62 16.26
N LYS A 52 21.79 -0.81 15.59
CA LYS A 52 22.31 0.44 16.15
C LYS A 52 21.23 1.45 16.45
N ASN A 53 20.15 1.50 15.63
CA ASN A 53 19.09 2.52 15.70
C ASN A 53 17.74 1.93 16.10
N MET A 54 17.70 0.69 16.64
CA MET A 54 16.47 -0.03 16.88
C MET A 54 15.48 0.65 17.82
N ASP A 55 15.96 1.51 18.72
CA ASP A 55 15.12 2.26 19.65
C ASP A 55 14.51 3.52 18.99
N GLU A 56 15.16 4.08 17.96
CA GLU A 56 14.73 5.30 17.27
C GLU A 56 13.79 5.03 16.10
N LEU A 57 13.87 3.84 15.48
CA LEU A 57 13.13 3.50 14.28
C LEU A 57 11.62 3.27 14.48
N PRO A 58 11.14 2.59 15.55
CA PRO A 58 9.73 2.24 15.67
C PRO A 58 8.76 3.43 15.60
N PRO A 59 9.05 4.59 16.22
CA PRO A 59 8.17 5.78 16.10
C PRO A 59 8.10 6.36 14.68
N MET A 60 9.07 6.04 13.83
CA MET A 60 9.14 6.52 12.45
C MET A 60 8.35 5.67 11.46
N TYR A 61 7.91 4.47 11.86
CA TYR A 61 7.17 3.60 10.97
C TYR A 61 5.74 4.09 10.72
N LYS A 62 5.36 4.06 9.45
CA LYS A 62 3.99 4.08 8.99
C LYS A 62 3.60 2.65 8.62
N THR A 63 2.64 2.07 9.34
CA THR A 63 2.19 0.70 9.07
C THR A 63 0.94 0.69 8.21
N LEU A 64 0.79 -0.36 7.37
CA LEU A 64 -0.41 -0.55 6.55
C LEU A 64 -1.64 -0.74 7.46
N SER A 65 -1.49 -1.52 8.53
CA SER A 65 -2.55 -1.80 9.50
C SER A 65 -3.05 -0.56 10.24
N SER A 66 -2.18 0.46 10.46
CA SER A 66 -2.55 1.69 11.16
C SER A 66 -3.46 2.63 10.36
N VAL A 67 -3.57 2.45 9.04
CA VAL A 67 -4.38 3.33 8.19
C VAL A 67 -5.85 3.02 8.35
N GLN A 68 -6.62 3.97 8.88
CA GLN A 68 -8.06 3.87 8.99
C GLN A 68 -8.72 4.46 7.76
N ALA A 69 -9.49 3.66 7.02
CA ALA A 69 -10.31 4.05 5.89
C ALA A 69 -11.32 2.94 5.57
N LYS A 70 -12.46 3.27 4.94
CA LYS A 70 -13.41 2.25 4.47
C LYS A 70 -12.78 1.40 3.36
N TYR A 71 -12.08 2.06 2.43
CA TYR A 71 -11.29 1.42 1.39
C TYR A 71 -9.86 1.95 1.39
N LEU A 72 -8.90 1.08 1.13
CA LEU A 72 -7.50 1.43 1.03
C LEU A 72 -6.93 0.89 -0.29
N VAL A 73 -6.47 1.80 -1.14
CA VAL A 73 -5.71 1.45 -2.35
C VAL A 73 -4.25 1.30 -1.95
N LEU A 74 -3.72 0.08 -2.03
CA LEU A 74 -2.30 -0.20 -1.83
C LEU A 74 -1.65 -0.30 -3.22
N VAL A 75 -0.70 0.58 -3.52
CA VAL A 75 0.00 0.61 -4.81
C VAL A 75 1.51 0.55 -4.62
N PHE A 76 2.15 -0.38 -5.35
CA PHE A 76 3.60 -0.49 -5.46
C PHE A 76 4.03 0.07 -6.80
N TRP A 77 4.99 0.99 -6.80
CA TRP A 77 5.36 1.72 -8.01
C TRP A 77 6.80 2.24 -7.98
N ASP A 78 7.25 2.72 -9.14
CA ASP A 78 8.57 3.28 -9.35
C ASP A 78 8.49 4.51 -10.26
N VAL A 79 9.25 5.56 -9.96
CA VAL A 79 9.28 6.82 -10.73
C VAL A 79 9.84 6.65 -12.14
N GLU A 80 10.68 5.66 -12.38
CA GLU A 80 11.28 5.38 -13.69
C GLU A 80 10.49 4.36 -14.52
N CYS A 81 9.47 3.75 -13.93
CA CYS A 81 8.57 2.83 -14.61
C CYS A 81 7.61 3.58 -15.55
N GLY A 82 7.68 3.35 -16.84
CA GLY A 82 6.83 4.03 -17.84
C GLY A 82 5.32 3.84 -17.61
N HIS A 83 4.88 2.64 -17.22
CA HIS A 83 3.48 2.41 -16.85
C HIS A 83 3.09 3.19 -15.59
N CYS A 84 3.97 3.29 -14.60
CA CYS A 84 3.71 4.06 -13.39
C CYS A 84 3.55 5.55 -13.68
N GLN A 85 4.34 6.10 -14.60
CA GLN A 85 4.26 7.51 -15.00
C GLN A 85 2.89 7.86 -15.61
N THR A 86 2.15 6.88 -16.15
CA THR A 86 0.79 7.04 -16.65
C THR A 86 -0.26 6.74 -15.58
N GLU A 87 -0.09 5.64 -14.84
CA GLU A 87 -1.12 5.16 -13.91
C GLU A 87 -1.17 5.95 -12.59
N ILE A 88 -0.04 6.47 -12.09
CA ILE A 88 -0.03 7.24 -10.83
C ILE A 88 -0.78 8.57 -10.95
N PRO A 89 -0.62 9.38 -12.02
CA PRO A 89 -1.45 10.59 -12.21
C PRO A 89 -2.94 10.26 -12.35
N LYS A 90 -3.31 9.21 -13.10
CA LYS A 90 -4.71 8.78 -13.20
C LYS A 90 -5.28 8.38 -11.83
N LEU A 91 -4.50 7.63 -11.04
CA LEU A 91 -4.91 7.26 -9.68
C LEU A 91 -5.15 8.50 -8.81
N LEU A 92 -4.35 9.56 -9.00
CA LEU A 92 -4.52 10.81 -8.25
C LEU A 92 -5.87 11.48 -8.56
N GLU A 93 -6.25 11.57 -9.83
CA GLU A 93 -7.54 12.10 -10.26
C GLU A 93 -8.69 11.26 -9.68
N ILE A 94 -8.62 9.93 -9.83
CA ILE A 94 -9.61 8.98 -9.28
C ILE A 94 -9.73 9.12 -7.76
N TYR A 95 -8.61 9.22 -7.06
CA TYR A 95 -8.58 9.40 -5.60
C TYR A 95 -9.24 10.71 -5.18
N HIS A 96 -8.94 11.82 -5.88
CA HIS A 96 -9.55 13.11 -5.60
C HIS A 96 -11.06 13.10 -5.80
N ASP A 97 -11.56 12.34 -6.76
CA ASP A 97 -13.00 12.21 -6.98
C ASP A 97 -13.67 11.30 -5.96
N LEU A 98 -13.11 10.13 -5.71
CA LEU A 98 -13.65 9.16 -4.76
C LEU A 98 -13.73 9.71 -3.34
N ARG A 99 -12.69 10.37 -2.85
CA ARG A 99 -12.65 10.90 -1.48
C ARG A 99 -13.68 11.99 -1.17
N LYS A 100 -14.37 12.53 -2.19
CA LYS A 100 -15.48 13.48 -2.00
C LYS A 100 -16.73 12.81 -1.41
N THR A 101 -16.89 11.52 -1.65
CA THR A 101 -18.12 10.77 -1.32
C THR A 101 -17.88 9.50 -0.50
N ILE A 102 -16.66 8.98 -0.51
CA ILE A 102 -16.30 7.71 0.13
C ILE A 102 -15.00 7.91 0.93
N ASP A 103 -14.94 7.31 2.13
CA ASP A 103 -13.71 7.25 2.92
C ASP A 103 -12.72 6.28 2.27
N VAL A 104 -11.93 6.80 1.36
CA VAL A 104 -10.86 6.08 0.66
C VAL A 104 -9.52 6.74 0.94
N LYS A 105 -8.47 5.93 1.14
CA LYS A 105 -7.07 6.39 1.23
C LYS A 105 -6.20 5.61 0.26
N VAL A 106 -5.03 6.18 -0.06
CA VAL A 106 -4.00 5.52 -0.85
C VAL A 106 -2.76 5.33 0.02
N PHE A 107 -2.25 4.10 0.08
CA PHE A 107 -0.96 3.75 0.67
C PHE A 107 -0.01 3.39 -0.47
N SER A 108 0.86 4.34 -0.81
CA SER A 108 1.68 4.34 -2.01
C SER A 108 3.11 3.95 -1.63
N VAL A 109 3.53 2.76 -2.04
CA VAL A 109 4.83 2.16 -1.72
C VAL A 109 5.78 2.33 -2.88
N TYR A 110 6.83 3.11 -2.67
CA TYR A 110 7.95 3.21 -3.60
C TYR A 110 8.84 1.97 -3.49
N THR A 111 9.17 1.34 -4.62
CA THR A 111 9.82 0.02 -4.63
C THR A 111 11.34 0.07 -4.84
N VAL A 112 11.91 1.28 -4.92
CA VAL A 112 13.34 1.56 -5.13
C VAL A 112 13.86 2.51 -4.04
N ASP A 113 15.18 2.57 -3.84
CA ASP A 113 15.79 3.33 -2.74
C ASP A 113 16.30 4.73 -3.16
N GLU A 114 15.75 5.30 -4.22
CA GLU A 114 16.15 6.63 -4.71
C GLU A 114 15.28 7.74 -4.10
N PHE A 115 15.49 8.00 -2.81
CA PHE A 115 14.67 8.91 -2.00
C PHE A 115 14.46 10.30 -2.64
N ASP A 116 15.52 10.93 -3.15
CA ASP A 116 15.42 12.30 -3.67
C ASP A 116 14.61 12.37 -4.98
N LYS A 117 14.77 11.39 -5.87
CA LYS A 117 13.94 11.27 -7.09
C LYS A 117 12.48 11.05 -6.74
N TRP A 118 12.22 10.11 -5.83
CA TRP A 118 10.87 9.81 -5.36
C TRP A 118 10.22 11.02 -4.69
N ARG A 119 10.93 11.69 -3.76
CA ARG A 119 10.44 12.89 -3.09
C ARG A 119 10.16 14.02 -4.08
N LYS A 120 11.06 14.23 -5.05
CA LYS A 120 10.85 15.21 -6.10
C LYS A 120 9.57 14.93 -6.89
N TYR A 121 9.36 13.68 -7.32
CA TYR A 121 8.15 13.29 -8.05
C TYR A 121 6.88 13.55 -7.24
N ILE A 122 6.86 13.19 -5.95
CA ILE A 122 5.72 13.46 -5.06
C ILE A 122 5.37 14.95 -5.02
N ILE A 123 6.37 15.82 -4.90
CA ILE A 123 6.19 17.28 -4.86
C ILE A 123 5.68 17.80 -6.22
N ASP A 124 6.33 17.42 -7.31
CA ASP A 124 6.02 17.87 -8.67
C ASP A 124 4.59 17.45 -9.09
N LYS A 125 4.18 16.24 -8.74
CA LYS A 125 2.85 15.69 -9.03
C LYS A 125 1.81 15.97 -7.96
N LYS A 126 2.20 16.57 -6.82
CA LYS A 126 1.32 16.88 -5.68
C LYS A 126 0.59 15.63 -5.15
N LEU A 127 1.31 14.53 -4.98
CA LEU A 127 0.74 13.28 -4.46
C LEU A 127 0.39 13.45 -2.97
N ASP A 128 -0.84 13.83 -2.66
CA ASP A 128 -1.33 14.22 -1.33
C ASP A 128 -1.90 13.04 -0.50
N TRP A 129 -1.44 11.84 -0.79
CA TRP A 129 -1.76 10.61 -0.06
C TRP A 129 -0.57 10.10 0.78
N ILE A 130 -0.70 8.92 1.40
CA ILE A 130 0.35 8.31 2.20
C ILE A 130 1.44 7.76 1.26
N ASN A 131 2.58 8.42 1.22
CA ASN A 131 3.74 8.02 0.43
C ASN A 131 4.80 7.43 1.35
N VAL A 132 5.24 6.20 1.06
CA VAL A 132 6.18 5.43 1.89
C VAL A 132 7.17 4.63 1.05
N TYR A 133 8.30 4.25 1.66
CA TYR A 133 9.32 3.38 1.08
C TYR A 133 9.99 2.53 2.18
N ASP A 134 10.81 1.55 1.81
CA ASP A 134 11.47 0.62 2.74
C ASP A 134 13.01 0.71 2.66
N PRO A 135 13.63 1.80 3.17
CA PRO A 135 15.09 1.95 3.12
C PRO A 135 15.82 0.95 4.02
N ILE A 136 15.10 0.29 4.91
CA ILE A 136 15.63 -0.66 5.90
C ILE A 136 15.53 -2.10 5.37
N HIS A 137 14.74 -2.32 4.31
CA HIS A 137 14.47 -3.63 3.69
C HIS A 137 13.85 -4.68 4.62
N ILE A 138 13.26 -4.25 5.75
CA ILE A 138 12.69 -5.18 6.73
C ILE A 138 11.43 -5.90 6.23
N ASN A 139 10.73 -5.31 5.26
CA ASN A 139 9.50 -5.89 4.74
C ASN A 139 9.73 -6.94 3.66
N ASN A 140 10.91 -6.92 3.00
CA ASN A 140 11.15 -7.75 1.82
C ASN A 140 9.96 -7.69 0.83
N ILE A 141 9.55 -6.46 0.46
CA ILE A 141 8.31 -6.20 -0.30
C ILE A 141 8.21 -7.01 -1.60
N LYS A 142 9.35 -7.23 -2.27
CA LYS A 142 9.39 -8.00 -3.53
C LYS A 142 8.88 -9.43 -3.33
N THR A 143 9.31 -10.10 -2.27
CA THR A 143 8.85 -11.45 -1.92
C THR A 143 7.48 -11.42 -1.29
N LYS A 144 7.27 -10.57 -0.25
CA LYS A 144 6.03 -10.51 0.53
C LYS A 144 4.78 -10.21 -0.32
N TYR A 145 4.91 -9.37 -1.36
CA TYR A 145 3.82 -8.97 -2.24
C TYR A 145 3.99 -9.44 -3.69
N ASP A 146 4.94 -10.34 -3.95
CA ASP A 146 5.19 -10.91 -5.28
C ASP A 146 5.41 -9.80 -6.34
N ILE A 147 6.26 -8.79 -6.03
CA ILE A 147 6.49 -7.61 -6.88
C ILE A 147 7.57 -7.91 -7.92
N PHE A 148 7.17 -8.36 -9.10
CA PHE A 148 8.05 -8.55 -10.26
C PHE A 148 7.86 -7.47 -11.34
N SER A 149 6.78 -6.70 -11.26
CA SER A 149 6.48 -5.57 -12.16
C SER A 149 5.69 -4.51 -11.42
N THR A 150 5.80 -3.28 -11.89
CA THR A 150 5.09 -2.10 -11.38
C THR A 150 4.30 -1.42 -12.50
N PRO A 151 3.19 -0.72 -12.19
CA PRO A 151 2.57 -0.66 -10.87
C PRO A 151 1.85 -1.96 -10.51
N LYS A 152 1.78 -2.28 -9.21
CA LYS A 152 0.97 -3.37 -8.69
C LYS A 152 -0.05 -2.81 -7.72
N VAL A 153 -1.33 -3.01 -7.99
CA VAL A 153 -2.43 -2.37 -7.28
C VAL A 153 -3.29 -3.40 -6.57
N TYR A 154 -3.62 -3.13 -5.31
CA TYR A 154 -4.58 -3.87 -4.49
C TYR A 154 -5.65 -2.92 -3.97
N LEU A 155 -6.89 -3.39 -3.89
CA LEU A 155 -7.96 -2.74 -3.16
C LEU A 155 -8.25 -3.52 -1.89
N LEU A 156 -8.16 -2.86 -0.75
CA LEU A 156 -8.37 -3.43 0.57
C LEU A 156 -9.61 -2.79 1.23
N ASP A 157 -10.31 -3.55 2.06
CA ASP A 157 -11.36 -3.01 2.93
C ASP A 157 -10.78 -2.45 4.26
N LYS A 158 -11.66 -1.98 5.14
CA LYS A 158 -11.30 -1.42 6.45
C LYS A 158 -10.50 -2.39 7.34
N ASN A 159 -10.68 -3.68 7.17
CA ASN A 159 -9.97 -4.74 7.89
C ASN A 159 -8.71 -5.21 7.16
N LYS A 160 -8.30 -4.50 6.09
CA LYS A 160 -7.18 -4.87 5.22
C LYS A 160 -7.39 -6.17 4.46
N ILE A 161 -8.64 -6.64 4.32
CA ILE A 161 -8.95 -7.78 3.48
C ILE A 161 -8.81 -7.38 2.02
N ILE A 162 -8.10 -8.19 1.25
CA ILE A 162 -7.89 -7.98 -0.19
C ILE A 162 -9.23 -8.21 -0.91
N LYS A 163 -9.80 -7.15 -1.44
CA LYS A 163 -11.03 -7.19 -2.23
C LYS A 163 -10.73 -7.38 -3.71
N SER A 164 -9.65 -6.79 -4.20
CA SER A 164 -9.18 -6.95 -5.58
C SER A 164 -7.67 -6.75 -5.67
N LYS A 165 -7.05 -7.30 -6.70
CA LYS A 165 -5.60 -7.19 -6.94
C LYS A 165 -5.26 -7.18 -8.42
N HIS A 166 -4.09 -6.60 -8.76
CA HIS A 166 -3.52 -6.57 -10.11
C HIS A 166 -4.49 -5.97 -11.15
N MET A 167 -5.24 -4.96 -10.76
CA MET A 167 -6.20 -4.28 -11.61
C MET A 167 -5.64 -2.96 -12.14
N PRO A 168 -6.05 -2.50 -13.32
CA PRO A 168 -5.84 -1.13 -13.77
C PRO A 168 -6.53 -0.14 -12.81
N VAL A 169 -5.94 1.05 -12.64
CA VAL A 169 -6.47 2.03 -11.67
C VAL A 169 -7.84 2.57 -12.04
N ASP A 170 -8.18 2.62 -13.33
CA ASP A 170 -9.49 3.06 -13.85
C ASP A 170 -10.65 2.15 -13.43
N LYS A 171 -10.38 0.92 -12.97
CA LYS A 171 -11.40 0.00 -12.46
C LYS A 171 -11.73 0.19 -10.97
N ILE A 172 -10.94 0.97 -10.25
CA ILE A 172 -11.16 1.18 -8.81
C ILE A 172 -12.55 1.77 -8.50
N PRO A 173 -13.05 2.81 -9.20
CA PRO A 173 -14.37 3.36 -8.93
C PRO A 173 -15.50 2.35 -9.11
N ASP A 174 -15.47 1.58 -10.20
CA ASP A 174 -16.49 0.57 -10.49
C ASP A 174 -16.50 -0.54 -9.43
N LEU A 175 -15.32 -0.99 -9.01
CA LEU A 175 -15.19 -2.00 -7.97
C LEU A 175 -15.71 -1.51 -6.63
N ILE A 176 -15.34 -0.30 -6.20
CA ILE A 176 -15.84 0.30 -4.97
C ILE A 176 -17.36 0.42 -5.01
N LYS A 177 -17.92 0.91 -6.12
CA LYS A 177 -19.37 1.02 -6.30
C LYS A 177 -20.06 -0.34 -6.16
N ALA A 178 -19.55 -1.38 -6.80
CA ALA A 178 -20.09 -2.72 -6.71
C ALA A 178 -20.08 -3.26 -5.27
N TYR A 179 -18.99 -3.04 -4.52
CA TYR A 179 -18.91 -3.42 -3.11
C TYR A 179 -19.86 -2.62 -2.21
N GLU A 180 -20.06 -1.33 -2.46
CA GLU A 180 -21.07 -0.52 -1.74
C GLU A 180 -22.48 -1.04 -1.98
N GLU A 181 -22.82 -1.41 -3.21
CA GLU A 181 -24.12 -1.98 -3.56
C GLU A 181 -24.34 -3.35 -2.89
N GLU A 182 -23.31 -4.20 -2.87
CA GLU A 182 -23.35 -5.52 -2.19
C GLU A 182 -23.54 -5.36 -0.68
N GLU A 183 -22.79 -4.45 -0.04
CA GLU A 183 -22.93 -4.19 1.42
C GLU A 183 -24.33 -3.67 1.76
N LYS A 184 -24.86 -2.75 0.94
CA LYS A 184 -26.21 -2.22 1.10
C LYS A 184 -27.27 -3.32 0.99
N ALA A 185 -27.14 -4.20 0.00
CA ALA A 185 -28.06 -5.33 -0.19
C ALA A 185 -28.03 -6.30 1.02
N LYS A 186 -26.83 -6.65 1.51
CA LYS A 186 -26.66 -7.50 2.70
C LYS A 186 -27.29 -6.89 3.95
N ARG A 187 -27.14 -5.57 4.15
CA ARG A 187 -27.75 -4.86 5.28
C ARG A 187 -29.28 -4.92 5.22
N ILE A 188 -29.88 -4.63 4.07
CA ILE A 188 -31.33 -4.67 3.87
C ILE A 188 -31.88 -6.08 4.12
N ALA A 189 -31.21 -7.11 3.59
CA ALA A 189 -31.59 -8.50 3.80
C ALA A 189 -31.55 -8.90 5.29
N GLY A 190 -30.50 -8.48 6.01
CA GLY A 190 -30.36 -8.74 7.46
C GLY A 190 -31.41 -8.02 8.30
N GLU A 191 -31.78 -6.79 7.97
CA GLU A 191 -32.84 -6.03 8.64
C GLU A 191 -34.22 -6.68 8.41
N THR A 192 -34.48 -7.18 7.20
CA THR A 192 -35.72 -7.89 6.85
C THR A 192 -35.85 -9.20 7.63
N GLN A 193 -34.77 -9.99 7.73
CA GLN A 193 -34.77 -11.24 8.48
C GLN A 193 -35.07 -11.03 10.00
N ARG A 194 -34.49 -9.96 10.57
CA ARG A 194 -34.78 -9.62 12.01
C ARG A 194 -36.25 -9.28 12.23
N LYS A 195 -36.87 -8.48 11.35
CA LYS A 195 -38.26 -8.09 11.44
C LYS A 195 -39.26 -9.27 11.25
N ILE A 196 -38.83 -10.35 10.58
CA ILE A 196 -39.67 -11.56 10.42
C ILE A 196 -39.56 -12.49 11.65
N ALA A 197 -38.44 -12.38 12.40
CA ALA A 197 -38.19 -13.21 13.57
C ALA A 197 -38.78 -12.64 14.88
N GLU A 198 -39.27 -11.39 14.89
CA GLU A 198 -40.01 -10.72 15.93
C GLU A 198 -41.54 -10.92 15.76
#